data_901e83428288a99de2b1f29de672c1f7
#
_entry.id   901e83428288a99de2b1f29de672c1f7
#
_cell.length_a   1.000
_cell.length_b   1.000
_cell.length_c   1.000
_cell.angle_alpha   90.00
_cell.angle_beta   90.00
_cell.angle_gamma   90.00
#
_symmetry.space_group_name_H-M   'P 1'
#
loop_
_entity.id
_entity.type
_entity.pdbx_description
1 polymer ?
#
loop_
_entity_poly.entity_id
_entity_poly.type
_entity_poly.pdbx_seq_one_letter_code
_entity_poly.pdbx_strand_id
1 'polypeptide(L)'
;MLEPRAEGRLPLGDGTWHQLARAYVRVQLISQGAVFVLILVAAIVAQAFSGFLWQWIPVGVVLVVTAIGMIITPRQARSTGYQLRRDDLVFRRGILWQRVVAVPYGRMQLVDITHGPLDRGFGIAQLKLVTAAASSGVTIPGLTQRAAEELRDTLIDVAETRRTGL
;
A
#
# COMPACT_ATOMS: atom_id res chain seq x y z
N MET A 1 -24.00 25.44 16.58
CA MET A 1 -22.79 26.21 16.30
C MET A 1 -21.95 25.29 15.41
N LEU A 2 -21.91 25.54 14.09
CA LEU A 2 -21.14 24.70 13.17
C LEU A 2 -19.68 25.14 13.26
N GLU A 3 -18.82 24.30 13.78
CA GLU A 3 -17.36 24.54 13.73
C GLU A 3 -16.91 24.73 12.27
N PRO A 4 -16.05 25.72 11.99
CA PRO A 4 -15.52 25.90 10.65
C PRO A 4 -14.75 24.63 10.26
N ARG A 5 -15.17 23.99 9.18
CA ARG A 5 -14.46 22.88 8.55
C ARG A 5 -13.02 23.34 8.28
N ALA A 6 -12.04 22.77 8.97
CA ALA A 6 -10.65 23.03 8.68
C ALA A 6 -10.41 22.62 7.21
N GLU A 7 -9.95 23.56 6.40
CA GLU A 7 -9.56 23.33 5.02
C GLU A 7 -8.49 22.23 4.99
N GLY A 8 -8.78 21.11 4.33
CA GLY A 8 -7.87 19.96 4.21
C GLY A 8 -8.38 18.64 4.77
N ARG A 9 -9.57 18.59 5.38
CA ARG A 9 -10.16 17.32 5.86
C ARG A 9 -10.92 16.60 4.74
N LEU A 10 -10.68 15.30 4.63
CA LEU A 10 -11.41 14.45 3.70
C LEU A 10 -12.89 14.32 4.13
N PRO A 11 -13.84 14.44 3.20
CA PRO A 11 -15.26 14.28 3.54
C PRO A 11 -15.56 12.85 3.96
N LEU A 12 -16.21 12.69 5.11
CA LEU A 12 -16.63 11.39 5.63
C LEU A 12 -18.02 11.03 5.07
N GLY A 13 -18.15 9.79 4.61
CA GLY A 13 -19.45 9.22 4.22
C GLY A 13 -19.97 9.66 2.85
N ASP A 14 -19.13 10.24 2.01
CA ASP A 14 -19.47 10.61 0.63
C ASP A 14 -19.57 9.41 -0.34
N GLY A 15 -19.20 8.23 0.13
CA GLY A 15 -19.24 7.01 -0.67
C GLY A 15 -18.14 6.88 -1.72
N THR A 16 -17.21 7.84 -1.80
CA THR A 16 -16.15 7.84 -2.82
C THR A 16 -15.05 6.83 -2.50
N TRP A 17 -14.59 6.12 -3.53
CA TRP A 17 -13.44 5.24 -3.44
C TRP A 17 -12.18 5.99 -3.84
N HIS A 18 -11.25 6.04 -2.92
CA HIS A 18 -9.92 6.60 -3.17
C HIS A 18 -8.97 5.49 -3.65
N GLN A 19 -8.33 5.72 -4.79
CA GLN A 19 -7.36 4.80 -5.38
C GLN A 19 -5.93 5.18 -4.97
N LEU A 20 -5.02 4.21 -5.09
CA LEU A 20 -3.59 4.44 -4.86
C LEU A 20 -3.00 5.39 -5.90
N ALA A 21 -1.94 6.11 -5.49
CA ALA A 21 -1.21 7.00 -6.39
C ALA A 21 -0.55 6.20 -7.54
N ARG A 22 -0.58 6.77 -8.75
CA ARG A 22 0.10 6.17 -9.91
C ARG A 22 1.60 5.98 -9.69
N ALA A 23 2.19 6.82 -8.83
CA ALA A 23 3.59 6.71 -8.44
C ALA A 23 3.91 5.37 -7.76
N TYR A 24 2.98 4.79 -7.00
CA TYR A 24 3.15 3.48 -6.37
C TYR A 24 3.42 2.37 -7.39
N VAL A 25 2.66 2.35 -8.48
CA VAL A 25 2.86 1.36 -9.57
C VAL A 25 4.26 1.50 -10.16
N ARG A 26 4.71 2.73 -10.39
CA ARG A 26 6.06 3.00 -10.93
C ARG A 26 7.15 2.51 -9.99
N VAL A 27 7.05 2.81 -8.69
CA VAL A 27 8.02 2.35 -7.69
C VAL A 27 8.05 0.84 -7.62
N GLN A 28 6.88 0.19 -7.62
CA GLN A 28 6.79 -1.27 -7.58
C GLN A 28 7.41 -1.92 -8.83
N LEU A 29 7.17 -1.34 -10.02
CA LEU A 29 7.76 -1.83 -11.26
C LEU A 29 9.28 -1.61 -11.30
N ILE A 30 9.78 -0.46 -10.81
CA ILE A 30 11.21 -0.19 -10.72
C ILE A 30 11.88 -1.17 -9.76
N SER A 31 11.29 -1.42 -8.58
CA SER A 31 11.87 -2.37 -7.62
C SER A 31 11.90 -3.80 -8.17
N GLN A 32 10.84 -4.25 -8.82
CA GLN A 32 10.79 -5.56 -9.48
C GLN A 32 11.79 -5.65 -10.65
N GLY A 33 11.92 -4.58 -11.44
CA GLY A 33 12.90 -4.47 -12.51
C GLY A 33 14.34 -4.53 -11.99
N ALA A 34 14.65 -3.86 -10.90
CA ALA A 34 15.95 -3.93 -10.26
C ALA A 34 16.28 -5.34 -9.77
N VAL A 35 15.32 -6.02 -9.14
CA VAL A 35 15.47 -7.42 -8.72
C VAL A 35 15.68 -8.34 -9.92
N PHE A 36 14.92 -8.15 -11.01
CA PHE A 36 15.06 -8.92 -12.24
C PHE A 36 16.47 -8.79 -12.83
N VAL A 37 16.98 -7.56 -12.95
CA VAL A 37 18.33 -7.28 -13.44
C VAL A 37 19.40 -7.87 -12.51
N LEU A 38 19.23 -7.75 -11.20
CA LEU A 38 20.16 -8.31 -10.22
C LEU A 38 20.26 -9.84 -10.36
N ILE A 39 19.13 -10.53 -10.49
CA ILE A 39 19.10 -11.98 -10.68
C ILE A 39 19.79 -12.38 -12.00
N LEU A 40 19.53 -11.64 -13.07
CA LEU A 40 20.14 -11.90 -14.37
C LEU A 40 21.66 -11.72 -14.33
N VAL A 41 22.15 -10.64 -13.73
CA VAL A 41 23.57 -10.37 -13.56
C VAL A 41 24.24 -11.45 -12.70
N ALA A 42 23.61 -11.81 -11.57
CA ALA A 42 24.11 -12.87 -10.70
C ALA A 42 24.20 -14.22 -11.44
N ALA A 43 23.22 -14.55 -12.28
CA ALA A 43 23.23 -15.76 -13.07
C ALA A 43 24.36 -15.78 -14.12
N ILE A 44 24.60 -14.65 -14.79
CA ILE A 44 25.68 -14.51 -15.78
C ILE A 44 27.06 -14.68 -15.09
N VAL A 45 27.24 -14.03 -13.94
CA VAL A 45 28.48 -14.16 -13.15
C VAL A 45 28.67 -15.60 -12.69
N ALA A 46 27.64 -16.24 -12.15
CA ALA A 46 27.71 -17.63 -11.72
C ALA A 46 28.06 -18.57 -12.90
N GLN A 47 27.55 -18.33 -14.09
CA GLN A 47 27.89 -19.07 -15.29
C GLN A 47 29.37 -18.98 -15.64
N ALA A 48 29.99 -17.81 -15.48
CA ALA A 48 31.39 -17.60 -15.78
C ALA A 48 32.31 -18.44 -14.87
N PHE A 49 31.85 -18.75 -13.64
CA PHE A 49 32.63 -19.55 -12.68
C PHE A 49 32.29 -21.05 -12.72
N SER A 50 31.02 -21.41 -12.92
CA SER A 50 30.56 -22.80 -12.78
C SER A 50 30.57 -23.60 -14.09
N GLY A 51 30.37 -22.94 -15.22
CA GLY A 51 30.26 -23.60 -16.52
C GLY A 51 29.03 -24.50 -16.70
N PHE A 52 28.21 -24.68 -15.68
CA PHE A 52 27.02 -25.56 -15.72
C PHE A 52 25.85 -24.91 -16.41
N LEU A 53 25.41 -25.47 -17.53
CA LEU A 53 24.27 -24.94 -18.31
C LEU A 53 22.93 -25.13 -17.61
N TRP A 54 22.77 -26.17 -16.82
CA TRP A 54 21.49 -26.51 -16.20
C TRP A 54 21.00 -25.49 -15.15
N GLN A 55 21.89 -24.64 -14.62
CA GLN A 55 21.52 -23.54 -13.73
C GLN A 55 20.55 -22.54 -14.34
N TRP A 56 20.47 -22.47 -15.67
CA TRP A 56 19.52 -21.58 -16.36
C TRP A 56 18.06 -22.01 -16.19
N ILE A 57 17.79 -23.28 -15.81
CA ILE A 57 16.42 -23.74 -15.57
C ILE A 57 15.80 -23.01 -14.36
N PRO A 58 16.36 -23.06 -13.14
CA PRO A 58 15.79 -22.33 -12.00
C PRO A 58 15.83 -20.81 -12.19
N VAL A 59 16.87 -20.28 -12.84
CA VAL A 59 16.93 -18.85 -13.18
C VAL A 59 15.79 -18.45 -14.10
N GLY A 60 15.54 -19.22 -15.15
CA GLY A 60 14.45 -18.99 -16.08
C GLY A 60 13.08 -19.00 -15.37
N VAL A 61 12.85 -19.94 -14.46
CA VAL A 61 11.60 -20.00 -13.66
C VAL A 61 11.44 -18.72 -12.84
N VAL A 62 12.48 -18.27 -12.13
CA VAL A 62 12.41 -17.04 -11.30
C VAL A 62 12.17 -15.81 -12.18
N LEU A 63 12.82 -15.71 -13.34
CA LEU A 63 12.63 -14.59 -14.27
C LEU A 63 11.19 -14.56 -14.83
N VAL A 64 10.64 -15.71 -15.18
CA VAL A 64 9.24 -15.83 -15.65
C VAL A 64 8.27 -15.41 -14.55
N VAL A 65 8.45 -15.88 -13.31
CA VAL A 65 7.59 -15.50 -12.17
C VAL A 65 7.67 -13.99 -11.91
N THR A 66 8.86 -13.40 -11.98
CA THR A 66 9.04 -11.95 -11.81
C THR A 66 8.38 -11.16 -12.93
N ALA A 67 8.50 -11.60 -14.18
CA ALA A 67 7.84 -10.98 -15.33
C ALA A 67 6.31 -11.03 -15.23
N ILE A 68 5.76 -12.17 -14.80
CA ILE A 68 4.32 -12.30 -14.51
C ILE A 68 3.89 -11.32 -13.40
N GLY A 69 4.69 -11.20 -12.35
CA GLY A 69 4.47 -10.23 -11.27
C GLY A 69 4.39 -8.80 -11.79
N MET A 70 5.30 -8.40 -12.70
CA MET A 70 5.29 -7.07 -13.33
C MET A 70 4.01 -6.80 -14.12
N ILE A 71 3.47 -7.80 -14.81
CA ILE A 71 2.21 -7.68 -15.58
C ILE A 71 1.00 -7.56 -14.65
N ILE A 72 1.03 -8.25 -13.51
CA ILE A 72 -0.07 -8.26 -12.54
C ILE A 72 -0.09 -6.99 -11.68
N THR A 73 1.06 -6.43 -11.34
CA THR A 73 1.22 -5.27 -10.45
C THR A 73 0.29 -4.08 -10.79
N PRO A 74 0.20 -3.58 -12.04
CA PRO A 74 -0.66 -2.46 -12.36
C PRO A 74 -2.15 -2.79 -12.21
N ARG A 75 -2.54 -4.04 -12.47
CA ARG A 75 -3.92 -4.52 -12.27
C ARG A 75 -4.26 -4.57 -10.78
N GLN A 76 -3.33 -5.07 -9.96
CA GLN A 76 -3.48 -5.16 -8.51
C GLN A 76 -3.58 -3.78 -7.86
N ALA A 77 -2.78 -2.82 -8.30
CA ALA A 77 -2.86 -1.45 -7.81
C ALA A 77 -4.22 -0.79 -8.10
N ARG A 78 -4.79 -1.04 -9.28
CA ARG A 78 -6.12 -0.53 -9.65
C ARG A 78 -7.27 -1.17 -8.87
N SER A 79 -7.09 -2.42 -8.42
CA SER A 79 -8.09 -3.14 -7.61
C SER A 79 -8.00 -2.82 -6.11
N THR A 80 -6.99 -2.07 -5.71
CA THR A 80 -6.78 -1.66 -4.31
C THR A 80 -7.34 -0.25 -4.12
N GLY A 81 -8.11 -0.05 -3.06
CA GLY A 81 -8.67 1.25 -2.72
C GLY A 81 -9.17 1.29 -1.29
N TYR A 82 -9.44 2.49 -0.80
CA TYR A 82 -10.03 2.73 0.51
C TYR A 82 -11.21 3.69 0.39
N GLN A 83 -12.11 3.60 1.35
CA GLN A 83 -13.29 4.43 1.46
C GLN A 83 -13.49 4.83 2.91
N LEU A 84 -13.72 6.11 3.13
CA LEU A 84 -14.07 6.66 4.44
C LEU A 84 -15.58 6.67 4.58
N ARG A 85 -16.12 5.81 5.44
CA ARG A 85 -17.53 5.81 5.83
C ARG A 85 -17.71 6.64 7.10
N ARG A 86 -18.95 6.80 7.57
CA ARG A 86 -19.26 7.58 8.77
C ARG A 86 -18.65 6.97 10.04
N ASP A 87 -18.62 5.63 10.14
CA ASP A 87 -18.26 4.90 11.36
C ASP A 87 -17.03 4.02 11.20
N ASP A 88 -16.61 3.74 9.96
CA ASP A 88 -15.49 2.84 9.66
C ASP A 88 -14.70 3.28 8.41
N LEU A 89 -13.43 2.88 8.38
CA LEU A 89 -12.61 2.88 7.19
C LEU A 89 -12.71 1.51 6.51
N VAL A 90 -13.11 1.49 5.24
CA VAL A 90 -13.13 0.25 4.44
C VAL A 90 -11.95 0.24 3.50
N PHE A 91 -11.12 -0.80 3.61
CA PHE A 91 -9.99 -1.04 2.74
C PHE A 91 -10.23 -2.30 1.91
N ARG A 92 -10.07 -2.20 0.58
CA ARG A 92 -10.19 -3.31 -0.36
C ARG A 92 -8.89 -3.55 -1.07
N ARG A 93 -8.46 -4.81 -1.15
CA ARG A 93 -7.28 -5.24 -1.89
C ARG A 93 -7.51 -6.59 -2.55
N GLY A 94 -6.94 -6.77 -3.74
CA GLY A 94 -6.86 -8.06 -4.44
C GLY A 94 -7.67 -8.10 -5.73
N ILE A 95 -7.19 -8.93 -6.69
CA ILE A 95 -7.84 -9.20 -7.99
C ILE A 95 -8.56 -10.53 -7.94
N LEU A 96 -7.83 -11.62 -7.65
CA LEU A 96 -8.36 -12.99 -7.61
C LEU A 96 -9.00 -13.29 -6.26
N TRP A 97 -8.31 -12.96 -5.17
CA TRP A 97 -8.85 -13.03 -3.81
C TRP A 97 -9.04 -11.61 -3.29
N GLN A 98 -10.27 -11.16 -3.34
CA GLN A 98 -10.62 -9.85 -2.79
C GLN A 98 -10.73 -9.95 -1.27
N ARG A 99 -9.90 -9.18 -0.58
CA ARG A 99 -10.00 -8.97 0.85
C ARG A 99 -10.55 -7.57 1.10
N VAL A 100 -11.66 -7.51 1.80
CA VAL A 100 -12.26 -6.26 2.27
C VAL A 100 -12.16 -6.26 3.79
N VAL A 101 -11.56 -5.22 4.33
CA VAL A 101 -11.43 -5.04 5.79
C VAL A 101 -12.08 -3.73 6.15
N ALA A 102 -13.03 -3.78 7.08
CA ALA A 102 -13.65 -2.60 7.70
C ALA A 102 -13.03 -2.39 9.08
N VAL A 103 -12.52 -1.21 9.34
CA VAL A 103 -11.89 -0.82 10.61
C VAL A 103 -12.72 0.28 11.25
N PRO A 104 -13.47 0.00 12.32
CA PRO A 104 -14.21 1.02 13.06
C PRO A 104 -13.26 2.04 13.70
N TYR A 105 -13.56 3.33 13.58
CA TYR A 105 -12.68 4.40 14.09
C TYR A 105 -12.43 4.28 15.60
N GLY A 106 -13.43 3.93 16.39
CA GLY A 106 -13.30 3.77 17.84
C GLY A 106 -12.38 2.62 18.29
N ARG A 107 -11.99 1.72 17.37
CA ARG A 107 -11.04 0.62 17.64
C ARG A 107 -9.62 0.88 17.18
N MET A 108 -9.37 2.02 16.53
CA MET A 108 -8.03 2.41 16.10
C MET A 108 -7.19 2.83 17.30
N GLN A 109 -5.99 2.29 17.41
CA GLN A 109 -5.04 2.60 18.51
C GLN A 109 -3.86 3.42 18.03
N LEU A 110 -3.38 3.14 16.81
CA LEU A 110 -2.23 3.82 16.23
C LEU A 110 -2.46 4.01 14.73
N VAL A 111 -2.19 5.21 14.28
CA VAL A 111 -2.14 5.58 12.86
C VAL A 111 -0.73 6.12 12.59
N ASP A 112 0.06 5.36 11.83
CA ASP A 112 1.46 5.68 11.57
C ASP A 112 1.72 5.81 10.06
N ILE A 113 2.61 6.74 9.70
CA ILE A 113 3.04 6.95 8.32
C ILE A 113 4.45 6.39 8.18
N THR A 114 4.60 5.39 7.32
CA THR A 114 5.88 4.76 7.04
C THR A 114 6.30 5.00 5.59
N HIS A 115 7.61 5.06 5.37
CA HIS A 115 8.21 5.22 4.04
C HIS A 115 9.18 4.09 3.78
N GLY A 116 9.02 3.43 2.65
CA GLY A 116 10.04 2.52 2.14
C GLY A 116 11.26 3.29 1.59
N PRO A 117 12.40 2.59 1.37
CA PRO A 117 13.61 3.22 0.86
C PRO A 117 13.41 3.96 -0.47
N LEU A 118 12.61 3.39 -1.37
CA LEU A 118 12.27 3.99 -2.66
C LEU A 118 11.09 4.97 -2.55
N ASP A 119 10.16 4.73 -1.63
CA ASP A 119 8.94 5.52 -1.47
C ASP A 119 9.24 7.00 -1.24
N ARG A 120 10.26 7.29 -0.41
CA ARG A 120 10.70 8.65 -0.10
C ARG A 120 11.16 9.41 -1.34
N GLY A 121 11.90 8.77 -2.25
CA GLY A 121 12.37 9.39 -3.49
C GLY A 121 11.26 9.71 -4.49
N PHE A 122 10.12 8.99 -4.40
CA PHE A 122 8.96 9.18 -5.28
C PHE A 122 7.80 9.94 -4.62
N GLY A 123 8.00 10.47 -3.40
CA GLY A 123 6.99 11.24 -2.67
C GLY A 123 5.76 10.41 -2.29
N ILE A 124 5.93 9.11 -2.04
CA ILE A 124 4.86 8.22 -1.60
C ILE A 124 5.10 7.71 -0.19
N ALA A 125 4.00 7.39 0.48
CA ALA A 125 3.96 6.93 1.86
C ALA A 125 3.00 5.74 1.99
N GLN A 126 3.13 5.04 3.10
CA GLN A 126 2.22 3.98 3.52
C GLN A 126 1.60 4.36 4.85
N LEU A 127 0.29 4.24 4.98
CA LEU A 127 -0.43 4.47 6.22
C LEU A 127 -0.69 3.13 6.90
N LYS A 128 -0.14 2.95 8.09
CA LYS A 128 -0.32 1.75 8.91
C LYS A 128 -1.31 2.02 10.03
N LEU A 129 -2.37 1.24 10.06
CA LEU A 129 -3.42 1.28 11.07
C LEU A 129 -3.25 0.08 12.01
N VAL A 130 -3.17 0.32 13.30
CA VAL A 130 -3.14 -0.74 14.31
C VAL A 130 -4.43 -0.64 15.13
N THR A 131 -5.10 -1.78 15.31
CA THR A 131 -6.30 -1.90 16.12
C THR A 131 -6.02 -2.66 17.41
N ALA A 132 -6.94 -2.62 18.37
CA ALA A 132 -6.84 -3.34 19.63
C ALA A 132 -6.63 -4.86 19.47
N ALA A 133 -7.12 -5.43 18.36
CA ALA A 133 -6.80 -6.80 17.99
C ALA A 133 -5.49 -6.79 17.17
N ALA A 134 -4.39 -7.18 17.78
CA ALA A 134 -3.04 -7.14 17.17
C ALA A 134 -2.92 -7.86 15.81
N SER A 135 -3.84 -8.78 15.48
CA SER A 135 -3.94 -9.49 14.20
C SER A 135 -4.64 -8.69 13.08
N SER A 136 -5.23 -7.53 13.38
CA SER A 136 -6.11 -6.80 12.48
C SER A 136 -5.51 -5.49 11.92
N GLY A 137 -4.20 -5.34 11.96
CA GLY A 137 -3.52 -4.20 11.36
C GLY A 137 -3.79 -4.10 9.85
N VAL A 138 -4.10 -2.90 9.37
CA VAL A 138 -4.28 -2.60 7.95
C VAL A 138 -3.19 -1.65 7.50
N THR A 139 -2.54 -1.97 6.38
CA THR A 139 -1.58 -1.06 5.74
C THR A 139 -2.15 -0.62 4.41
N ILE A 140 -2.31 0.68 4.22
CA ILE A 140 -2.72 1.31 2.97
C ILE A 140 -1.44 1.80 2.28
N PRO A 141 -0.96 1.11 1.24
CA PRO A 141 0.26 1.51 0.54
C PRO A 141 -0.03 2.59 -0.50
N GLY A 142 1.03 3.24 -0.98
CA GLY A 142 0.97 4.04 -2.21
C GLY A 142 0.11 5.28 -2.14
N LEU A 143 0.03 5.93 -0.99
CA LEU A 143 -0.51 7.26 -0.84
C LEU A 143 0.55 8.30 -1.23
N THR A 144 0.16 9.46 -1.72
CA THR A 144 1.08 10.60 -1.74
C THR A 144 1.35 11.04 -0.30
N GLN A 145 2.51 11.66 -0.05
CA GLN A 145 2.85 12.15 1.29
C GLN A 145 1.72 13.00 1.88
N ARG A 146 1.23 13.97 1.10
CA ARG A 146 0.14 14.85 1.51
C ARG A 146 -1.15 14.08 1.80
N ALA A 147 -1.54 13.14 0.95
CA ALA A 147 -2.74 12.32 1.16
C ALA A 147 -2.64 11.43 2.41
N ALA A 148 -1.43 10.94 2.74
CA ALA A 148 -1.21 10.16 3.94
C ALA A 148 -1.34 11.01 5.21
N GLU A 149 -0.83 12.25 5.19
CA GLU A 149 -0.95 13.21 6.28
C GLU A 149 -2.41 13.64 6.50
N GLU A 150 -3.11 14.04 5.45
CA GLU A 150 -4.54 14.41 5.49
C GLU A 150 -5.41 13.24 6.00
N LEU A 151 -5.12 12.03 5.54
CA LEU A 151 -5.85 10.84 5.97
C LEU A 151 -5.56 10.51 7.44
N ARG A 152 -4.29 10.56 7.89
CA ARG A 152 -3.90 10.36 9.28
C ARG A 152 -4.63 11.33 10.20
N ASP A 153 -4.57 12.62 9.90
CA ASP A 153 -5.16 13.67 10.73
C ASP A 153 -6.68 13.53 10.83
N THR A 154 -7.33 13.20 9.70
CA THR A 154 -8.77 12.89 9.66
C THR A 154 -9.12 11.69 10.54
N LEU A 155 -8.33 10.61 10.46
CA LEU A 155 -8.59 9.38 11.23
C LEU A 155 -8.38 9.58 12.72
N ILE A 156 -7.37 10.36 13.14
CA ILE A 156 -7.11 10.67 14.55
C ILE A 156 -8.27 11.48 15.11
N ASP A 157 -8.67 12.54 14.44
CA ASP A 157 -9.77 13.41 14.87
C ASP A 157 -11.09 12.64 15.06
N VAL A 158 -11.44 11.79 14.09
CA VAL A 158 -12.64 10.97 14.17
C VAL A 158 -12.56 9.91 15.27
N ALA A 159 -11.38 9.29 15.44
CA ALA A 159 -11.16 8.30 16.50
C ALA A 159 -11.29 8.92 17.90
N GLU A 160 -10.76 10.14 18.10
CA GLU A 160 -10.89 10.88 19.36
C GLU A 160 -12.34 11.27 19.64
N THR A 161 -13.03 11.83 18.65
CA THR A 161 -14.45 12.19 18.78
C THR A 161 -15.32 10.99 19.17
N ARG A 162 -15.04 9.81 18.61
CA ARG A 162 -15.77 8.56 18.90
C ARG A 162 -15.40 7.93 20.25
N ARG A 163 -14.20 8.20 20.79
CA ARG A 163 -13.79 7.75 22.15
C ARG A 163 -14.43 8.58 23.23
N THR A 164 -14.60 9.86 23.03
CA THR A 164 -15.19 10.78 24.02
C THR A 164 -16.69 10.66 24.12
N GLY A 165 -17.35 9.92 23.22
CA GLY A 165 -18.78 9.62 23.29
C GLY A 165 -19.70 10.83 23.04
N LEU A 166 -19.18 11.86 22.39
CA LEU A 166 -19.90 13.06 21.98
C LEU A 166 -20.31 12.99 20.53
#